data_4c89ff7b2920d60366923024b7380964
#
_entry.id   4c89ff7b2920d60366923024b7380964
#
_cell.length_a   1.000
_cell.length_b   1.000
_cell.length_c   1.000
_cell.angle_alpha   90.00
_cell.angle_beta   90.00
_cell.angle_gamma   90.00
#
_symmetry.space_group_name_H-M   'P 1'
#
loop_
_entity.id
_entity.type
_entity.pdbx_description
1 polymer ?
#
loop_
_entity_poly.entity_id
_entity_poly.type
_entity_poly.pdbx_seq_one_letter_code
_entity_poly.pdbx_strand_id
1 'polypeptide(L)'
;MDDANEPSGPASDGDGGPASPDRAFRLLSDGTRVAILRALWEADGEAVPFAALRERVGNPDSGRFNYHLGELVGHFVSKVEKGYALTQAGREVVRAVLAGAITRRPEIAPVEVDGECTDCGGSLVLRYDGYAAIECSACGAS
;
A
#
# COMPACT_ATOMS: atom_id res chain seq x y z
N MET A 1 -18.83 3.21 30.12
CA MET A 1 -18.52 3.16 29.49
C MET A 1 -18.28 2.92 28.86
N ASP A 2 -18.19 3.11 28.73
CA ASP A 2 -17.76 3.07 27.83
C ASP A 2 -17.67 2.69 27.06
N ASP A 3 -17.74 2.86 27.11
CA ASP A 3 -17.41 2.60 26.17
C ASP A 3 -17.58 2.25 25.42
N ALA A 4 -17.87 2.47 25.67
CA ALA A 4 -17.82 2.30 24.74
C ALA A 4 -17.96 2.07 23.97
N ASN A 5 -18.04 2.26 24.07
CA ASN A 5 -17.85 2.19 23.11
C ASN A 5 -17.86 1.75 22.32
N GLU A 6 -17.97 1.80 22.35
CA GLU A 6 -17.75 1.53 21.45
C GLU A 6 -17.86 1.20 20.66
N PRO A 7 -17.96 1.25 20.54
CA PRO A 7 -17.85 1.01 19.48
C PRO A 7 -18.05 0.78 18.79
N SER A 8 -18.05 1.02 18.96
CA SER A 8 -17.97 0.86 18.14
C SER A 8 -17.90 0.47 17.42
N GLY A 9 -17.96 0.82 17.65
CA GLY A 9 -17.25 0.07 16.82
C GLY A 9 -17.56 -0.04 15.39
N PRO A 10 -18.29 -0.94 15.01
CA PRO A 10 -18.45 -1.24 13.58
C PRO A 10 -19.00 -0.07 12.76
N ALA A 11 -19.85 0.71 13.36
CA ALA A 11 -20.46 1.82 12.64
C ALA A 11 -19.44 2.89 12.24
N SER A 12 -18.41 3.03 13.04
CA SER A 12 -17.41 4.04 12.76
C SER A 12 -16.55 3.70 11.55
N ASP A 13 -16.50 2.44 11.14
CA ASP A 13 -15.72 2.06 9.97
C ASP A 13 -16.24 2.68 8.70
N GLY A 14 -17.53 2.96 8.62
CA GLY A 14 -18.12 3.48 7.40
C GLY A 14 -18.24 4.99 7.34
N ASP A 15 -17.89 5.70 8.38
CA ASP A 15 -18.19 7.11 8.41
C ASP A 15 -16.97 8.01 8.47
N GLY A 16 -15.93 7.62 7.79
CA GLY A 16 -14.82 8.51 7.53
C GLY A 16 -13.71 8.48 8.56
N GLY A 17 -13.85 7.69 9.60
CA GLY A 17 -12.76 7.51 10.54
C GLY A 17 -11.61 6.72 9.91
N PRO A 18 -10.43 6.77 10.52
CA PRO A 18 -9.29 6.00 9.99
C PRO A 18 -9.56 4.50 10.10
N ALA A 19 -9.25 3.77 9.05
CA ALA A 19 -9.33 2.32 9.06
C ALA A 19 -8.21 1.77 9.94
N SER A 20 -8.47 0.63 10.61
CA SER A 20 -7.41 -0.05 11.31
C SER A 20 -6.38 -0.57 10.32
N PRO A 21 -5.10 -0.70 10.73
CA PRO A 21 -4.08 -1.19 9.81
C PRO A 21 -4.41 -2.55 9.19
N ASP A 22 -4.92 -3.50 9.97
CA ASP A 22 -5.22 -4.81 9.40
C ASP A 22 -6.40 -4.77 8.46
N ARG A 23 -7.38 -3.88 8.67
CA ARG A 23 -8.45 -3.70 7.69
C ARG A 23 -7.91 -3.09 6.40
N ALA A 24 -7.02 -2.11 6.51
CA ALA A 24 -6.41 -1.51 5.33
C ALA A 24 -5.64 -2.56 4.52
N PHE A 25 -4.84 -3.38 5.19
CA PHE A 25 -4.10 -4.43 4.50
C PHE A 25 -5.02 -5.47 3.87
N ARG A 26 -6.11 -5.83 4.56
CA ARG A 26 -7.09 -6.74 3.98
C ARG A 26 -7.72 -6.19 2.72
N LEU A 27 -8.08 -4.90 2.73
CA LEU A 27 -8.65 -4.28 1.55
C LEU A 27 -7.69 -4.29 0.36
N LEU A 28 -6.40 -4.19 0.63
CA LEU A 28 -5.38 -4.14 -0.41
C LEU A 28 -4.84 -5.51 -0.79
N SER A 29 -5.34 -6.57 -0.18
CA SER A 29 -4.81 -7.92 -0.44
C SER A 29 -5.43 -8.60 -1.66
N ASP A 30 -6.32 -7.94 -2.36
CA ASP A 30 -7.00 -8.50 -3.53
C ASP A 30 -6.61 -7.74 -4.79
N GLY A 31 -6.20 -8.47 -5.83
CA GLY A 31 -5.76 -7.86 -7.06
C GLY A 31 -6.82 -7.02 -7.76
N THR A 32 -8.08 -7.43 -7.67
CA THR A 32 -9.17 -6.66 -8.26
C THR A 32 -9.29 -5.30 -7.58
N ARG A 33 -9.16 -5.26 -6.26
CA ARG A 33 -9.25 -4.00 -5.52
C ARG A 33 -8.10 -3.07 -5.87
N VAL A 34 -6.89 -3.61 -5.98
CA VAL A 34 -5.74 -2.82 -6.38
C VAL A 34 -5.93 -2.28 -7.80
N ALA A 35 -6.48 -3.11 -8.70
CA ALA A 35 -6.75 -2.69 -10.07
C ALA A 35 -7.77 -1.55 -10.12
N ILE A 36 -8.78 -1.60 -9.26
CA ILE A 36 -9.77 -0.51 -9.15
C ILE A 36 -9.07 0.80 -8.75
N LEU A 37 -8.22 0.73 -7.73
CA LEU A 37 -7.51 1.92 -7.28
C LEU A 37 -6.63 2.51 -8.37
N ARG A 38 -5.94 1.67 -9.11
CA ARG A 38 -5.09 2.13 -10.20
C ARG A 38 -5.90 2.76 -11.33
N ALA A 39 -7.05 2.16 -11.67
CA ALA A 39 -7.91 2.71 -12.71
C ALA A 39 -8.42 4.10 -12.33
N LEU A 40 -8.76 4.28 -11.06
CA LEU A 40 -9.20 5.60 -10.58
C LEU A 40 -8.06 6.60 -10.56
N TRP A 41 -6.86 6.14 -10.27
CA TRP A 41 -5.68 6.99 -10.33
C TRP A 41 -5.46 7.53 -11.75
N GLU A 42 -5.64 6.66 -12.75
CA GLU A 42 -5.43 7.03 -14.14
C GLU A 42 -6.48 8.03 -14.65
N ALA A 43 -7.61 8.14 -13.96
CA ALA A 43 -8.62 9.12 -14.29
C ALA A 43 -8.25 10.53 -13.84
N ASP A 44 -7.15 10.68 -13.13
CA ASP A 44 -6.57 11.97 -12.77
C ASP A 44 -7.54 12.90 -12.04
N GLY A 45 -8.22 12.37 -11.05
CA GLY A 45 -9.13 13.14 -10.21
C GLY A 45 -10.56 13.20 -10.71
N GLU A 46 -10.84 12.72 -11.90
CA GLU A 46 -12.21 12.70 -12.40
C GLU A 46 -12.96 11.50 -11.90
N ALA A 47 -14.23 11.69 -11.57
CA ALA A 47 -15.06 10.58 -11.15
C ALA A 47 -15.31 9.63 -12.32
N VAL A 48 -15.28 8.33 -12.04
CA VAL A 48 -15.49 7.30 -13.07
C VAL A 48 -16.78 6.56 -12.75
N PRO A 49 -17.76 6.55 -13.67
CA PRO A 49 -19.00 5.80 -13.45
C PRO A 49 -18.73 4.30 -13.31
N PHE A 50 -19.65 3.62 -12.64
CA PHE A 50 -19.51 2.19 -12.35
C PHE A 50 -19.18 1.36 -13.60
N ALA A 51 -19.96 1.53 -14.66
CA ALA A 51 -19.78 0.73 -15.88
C ALA A 51 -18.41 0.98 -16.53
N ALA A 52 -17.99 2.24 -16.57
CA ALA A 52 -16.70 2.59 -17.15
C ALA A 52 -15.56 2.04 -16.29
N LEU A 53 -15.70 2.10 -14.97
CA LEU A 53 -14.69 1.58 -14.08
C LEU A 53 -14.55 0.07 -14.22
N ARG A 54 -15.67 -0.64 -14.28
CA ARG A 54 -15.66 -2.09 -14.46
C ARG A 54 -14.99 -2.47 -15.78
N GLU A 55 -15.27 -1.71 -16.82
CA GLU A 55 -14.67 -1.96 -18.13
C GLU A 55 -13.16 -1.74 -18.10
N ARG A 56 -12.71 -0.68 -17.44
CA ARG A 56 -11.28 -0.39 -17.32
C ARG A 56 -10.54 -1.47 -16.56
N VAL A 57 -11.17 -2.02 -15.52
CA VAL A 57 -10.57 -3.10 -14.73
C VAL A 57 -10.64 -4.42 -15.48
N GLY A 58 -11.60 -4.58 -16.37
CA GLY A 58 -11.73 -5.78 -17.18
C GLY A 58 -12.37 -6.95 -16.45
N ASN A 59 -13.20 -6.68 -15.46
CA ASN A 59 -13.84 -7.72 -14.68
C ASN A 59 -15.20 -8.08 -15.30
N PRO A 60 -15.38 -9.33 -15.78
CA PRO A 60 -16.63 -9.72 -16.41
C PRO A 60 -17.77 -9.97 -15.42
N ASP A 61 -17.47 -10.22 -14.16
CA ASP A 61 -18.47 -10.52 -13.14
C ASP A 61 -18.85 -9.24 -12.41
N SER A 62 -19.99 -8.65 -12.79
CA SER A 62 -20.39 -7.37 -12.22
C SER A 62 -20.75 -7.44 -10.75
N GLY A 63 -21.28 -8.58 -10.29
CA GLY A 63 -21.59 -8.75 -8.88
C GLY A 63 -20.35 -8.79 -8.02
N ARG A 64 -19.35 -9.55 -8.47
CA ARG A 64 -18.08 -9.63 -7.77
C ARG A 64 -17.35 -8.29 -7.78
N PHE A 65 -17.36 -7.63 -8.92
CA PHE A 65 -16.77 -6.30 -9.04
C PHE A 65 -17.43 -5.31 -8.09
N ASN A 66 -18.77 -5.33 -8.06
CA ASN A 66 -19.52 -4.44 -7.17
C ASN A 66 -19.18 -4.70 -5.70
N TYR A 67 -19.01 -5.97 -5.32
CA TYR A 67 -18.61 -6.32 -3.97
C TYR A 67 -17.25 -5.70 -3.62
N HIS A 68 -16.26 -5.87 -4.49
CA HIS A 68 -14.92 -5.33 -4.23
C HIS A 68 -14.93 -3.80 -4.19
N LEU A 69 -15.66 -3.18 -5.09
CA LEU A 69 -15.77 -1.73 -5.10
C LEU A 69 -16.44 -1.24 -3.82
N GLY A 70 -17.52 -1.92 -3.40
CA GLY A 70 -18.21 -1.57 -2.17
C GLY A 70 -17.33 -1.65 -0.93
N GLU A 71 -16.41 -2.62 -0.91
CA GLU A 71 -15.48 -2.75 0.22
C GLU A 71 -14.51 -1.58 0.29
N LEU A 72 -14.18 -0.98 -0.86
CA LEU A 72 -13.26 0.15 -0.92
C LEU A 72 -13.91 1.48 -0.59
N VAL A 73 -15.23 1.58 -0.83
CA VAL A 73 -15.95 2.84 -0.60
C VAL A 73 -15.95 3.18 0.89
N GLY A 74 -15.60 4.42 1.19
CA GLY A 74 -15.50 4.88 2.57
C GLY A 74 -14.09 4.84 3.13
N HIS A 75 -13.17 4.15 2.45
CA HIS A 75 -11.78 4.07 2.86
C HIS A 75 -10.86 4.66 1.80
N PHE A 76 -10.63 3.94 0.73
CA PHE A 76 -9.73 4.39 -0.34
C PHE A 76 -10.47 4.97 -1.52
N VAL A 77 -11.79 4.77 -1.59
CA VAL A 77 -12.63 5.24 -2.68
C VAL A 77 -13.82 5.99 -2.09
N SER A 78 -14.22 7.06 -2.72
CA SER A 78 -15.45 7.77 -2.37
C SER A 78 -16.43 7.68 -3.52
N LYS A 79 -17.70 7.51 -3.19
CA LYS A 79 -18.78 7.58 -4.17
C LYS A 79 -19.26 9.02 -4.25
N VAL A 80 -19.20 9.58 -5.44
CA VAL A 80 -19.61 10.96 -5.68
C VAL A 80 -20.72 10.96 -6.72
N GLU A 81 -21.26 12.14 -7.02
CA GLU A 81 -22.42 12.25 -7.88
C GLU A 81 -22.24 11.59 -9.25
N LYS A 82 -21.06 11.75 -9.84
CA LYS A 82 -20.78 11.23 -11.18
C LYS A 82 -20.10 9.88 -11.19
N GLY A 83 -19.91 9.25 -10.06
CA GLY A 83 -19.27 7.94 -10.01
C GLY A 83 -18.38 7.77 -8.81
N TYR A 84 -17.18 7.30 -9.05
CA TYR A 84 -16.23 6.95 -8.00
C TYR A 84 -14.91 7.68 -8.20
N ALA A 85 -14.27 8.06 -7.11
CA ALA A 85 -13.00 8.75 -7.14
C ALA A 85 -12.16 8.30 -5.94
N LEU A 86 -10.84 8.47 -6.02
CA LEU A 86 -9.96 8.13 -4.91
C LEU A 86 -10.12 9.15 -3.78
N THR A 87 -10.07 8.64 -2.55
CA THR A 87 -9.88 9.48 -1.38
C THR A 87 -8.40 9.88 -1.30
N GLN A 88 -8.06 10.74 -0.36
CA GLN A 88 -6.65 11.07 -0.11
C GLN A 88 -5.86 9.81 0.24
N ALA A 89 -6.43 8.96 1.11
CA ALA A 89 -5.78 7.71 1.48
C ALA A 89 -5.60 6.81 0.26
N GLY A 90 -6.60 6.75 -0.62
CA GLY A 90 -6.49 5.98 -1.86
C GLY A 90 -5.37 6.48 -2.75
N ARG A 91 -5.24 7.79 -2.87
CA ARG A 91 -4.14 8.38 -3.65
C ARG A 91 -2.78 8.03 -3.09
N GLU A 92 -2.65 8.10 -1.76
CA GLU A 92 -1.38 7.78 -1.11
C GLU A 92 -0.99 6.31 -1.33
N VAL A 93 -1.97 5.40 -1.27
CA VAL A 93 -1.73 3.99 -1.52
C VAL A 93 -1.22 3.77 -2.95
N VAL A 94 -1.90 4.34 -3.94
CA VAL A 94 -1.47 4.15 -5.33
C VAL A 94 -0.10 4.75 -5.55
N ARG A 95 0.14 5.93 -4.98
CA ARG A 95 1.45 6.58 -5.09
C ARG A 95 2.55 5.68 -4.54
N ALA A 96 2.32 5.05 -3.39
CA ALA A 96 3.29 4.14 -2.79
C ALA A 96 3.53 2.91 -3.67
N VAL A 97 2.47 2.36 -4.26
CA VAL A 97 2.60 1.21 -5.16
C VAL A 97 3.42 1.59 -6.41
N LEU A 98 3.08 2.74 -7.01
CA LEU A 98 3.78 3.19 -8.22
C LEU A 98 5.24 3.54 -7.94
N ALA A 99 5.52 4.08 -6.76
CA ALA A 99 6.89 4.39 -6.35
C ALA A 99 7.69 3.14 -6.01
N GLY A 100 7.03 1.99 -5.90
CA GLY A 100 7.70 0.74 -5.54
C GLY A 100 7.98 0.58 -4.07
N ALA A 101 7.37 1.43 -3.22
CA ALA A 101 7.62 1.37 -1.78
C ALA A 101 7.21 0.03 -1.16
N ILE A 102 6.22 -0.62 -1.77
CA ILE A 102 5.68 -1.87 -1.25
C ILE A 102 6.14 -3.07 -2.08
N THR A 103 6.35 -2.87 -3.37
CA THR A 103 6.55 -3.96 -4.33
C THR A 103 7.98 -4.14 -4.79
N ARG A 104 8.83 -3.13 -4.58
CA ARG A 104 10.20 -3.18 -5.06
C ARG A 104 11.16 -3.45 -3.91
N ARG A 105 12.07 -4.38 -4.11
CA ARG A 105 13.18 -4.58 -3.20
C ARG A 105 14.28 -3.63 -3.62
N PRO A 106 14.71 -2.74 -2.74
CA PRO A 106 15.87 -1.91 -3.09
C PRO A 106 17.10 -2.80 -3.24
N GLU A 107 17.82 -2.59 -4.32
CA GLU A 107 19.08 -3.28 -4.55
C GLU A 107 20.18 -2.24 -4.43
N ILE A 108 20.91 -2.34 -3.37
CA ILE A 108 22.02 -1.42 -3.10
C ILE A 108 23.30 -2.23 -3.14
N ALA A 109 24.18 -1.88 -4.07
CA ALA A 109 25.48 -2.52 -4.14
C ALA A 109 26.22 -2.28 -2.82
N PRO A 110 27.01 -3.25 -2.35
CA PRO A 110 27.77 -3.06 -1.13
C PRO A 110 28.66 -1.83 -1.25
N VAL A 111 28.69 -1.02 -0.18
CA VAL A 111 29.44 0.22 -0.15
C VAL A 111 30.49 0.15 0.94
N GLU A 112 31.73 0.43 0.57
CA GLU A 112 32.81 0.46 1.55
C GLU A 112 32.60 1.65 2.49
N VAL A 113 32.72 1.40 3.80
CA VAL A 113 32.54 2.45 4.80
C VAL A 113 33.84 2.61 5.58
N ASP A 114 34.01 3.80 6.19
CA ASP A 114 35.19 4.10 6.96
C ASP A 114 35.27 3.21 8.21
N GLY A 115 36.47 2.76 8.52
CA GLY A 115 36.71 1.94 9.69
C GLY A 115 37.37 0.63 9.33
N GLU A 116 37.79 -0.07 10.35
CA GLU A 116 38.46 -1.37 10.20
C GLU A 116 37.83 -2.39 11.13
N CYS A 117 37.79 -3.63 10.65
CA CYS A 117 37.26 -4.71 11.45
C CYS A 117 38.07 -4.88 12.72
N THR A 118 37.39 -4.96 13.87
CA THR A 118 38.05 -5.14 15.15
C THR A 118 38.67 -6.53 15.31
N ASP A 119 38.20 -7.49 14.52
CA ASP A 119 38.68 -8.85 14.59
C ASP A 119 39.86 -9.13 13.71
N CYS A 120 39.89 -8.61 12.50
CA CYS A 120 40.94 -8.93 11.54
C CYS A 120 41.58 -7.69 10.87
N GLY A 121 41.08 -6.49 11.13
CA GLY A 121 41.61 -5.29 10.52
C GLY A 121 41.23 -5.09 9.08
N GLY A 122 40.33 -5.89 8.55
CA GLY A 122 39.89 -5.78 7.16
C GLY A 122 38.90 -4.64 6.95
N SER A 123 38.59 -4.38 5.70
CA SER A 123 37.67 -3.32 5.32
C SER A 123 36.23 -3.65 5.68
N LEU A 124 35.47 -2.64 6.04
CA LEU A 124 34.07 -2.79 6.37
C LEU A 124 33.20 -2.39 5.17
N VAL A 125 32.13 -3.13 4.96
CA VAL A 125 31.19 -2.82 3.89
C VAL A 125 29.78 -2.77 4.45
N LEU A 126 29.00 -1.82 3.95
CA LEU A 126 27.58 -1.73 4.24
C LEU A 126 26.84 -2.56 3.20
N ARG A 127 26.06 -3.52 3.67
CA ARG A 127 25.19 -4.32 2.82
C ARG A 127 23.75 -4.08 3.16
N TYR A 128 22.91 -4.26 2.17
CA TYR A 128 21.47 -4.15 2.38
C TYR A 128 20.78 -5.38 1.79
N ASP A 129 20.14 -6.15 2.67
CA ASP A 129 19.31 -7.28 2.24
C ASP A 129 18.05 -7.29 3.09
N GLY A 130 17.21 -6.26 2.86
CA GLY A 130 16.02 -6.05 3.66
C GLY A 130 16.29 -5.22 4.92
N TYR A 131 17.50 -5.23 5.40
CA TYR A 131 17.96 -4.35 6.48
C TYR A 131 19.42 -4.00 6.20
N ALA A 132 19.85 -2.90 6.79
CA ALA A 132 21.21 -2.44 6.60
C ALA A 132 22.12 -3.12 7.63
N ALA A 133 23.26 -3.62 7.20
CA ALA A 133 24.23 -4.24 8.07
C ALA A 133 25.65 -3.87 7.61
N ILE A 134 26.55 -3.73 8.57
CA ILE A 134 27.96 -3.52 8.27
C ILE A 134 28.67 -4.82 8.60
N GLU A 135 29.46 -5.31 7.66
CA GLU A 135 30.22 -6.54 7.84
C GLU A 135 31.61 -6.39 7.27
N CYS A 136 32.51 -7.20 7.78
CA CYS A 136 33.87 -7.23 7.29
C CYS A 136 33.95 -7.97 5.96
N SER A 137 34.60 -7.36 4.97
CA SER A 137 34.73 -8.00 3.66
C SER A 137 35.75 -9.15 3.67
N ALA A 138 36.59 -9.22 4.70
CA ALA A 138 37.63 -10.23 4.79
C ALA A 138 37.21 -11.44 5.62
N CYS A 139 36.71 -11.22 6.84
CA CYS A 139 36.37 -12.33 7.75
C CYS A 139 34.88 -12.55 7.94
N GLY A 140 34.03 -11.64 7.45
CA GLY A 140 32.59 -11.79 7.54
C GLY A 140 31.98 -11.41 8.88
N ALA A 141 32.75 -10.90 9.81
CA ALA A 141 32.22 -10.45 11.09
C ALA A 141 31.25 -9.26 10.87
N SER A 142 30.18 -9.22 11.66
CA SER A 142 29.18 -8.17 11.52
C SER A 142 28.70 -7.68 12.89
#